data_ecbbfd0d9a626d2e487ffde34fed6bd5
#
_entry.id   ecbbfd0d9a626d2e487ffde34fed6bd5
#
_cell.length_a   1.000
_cell.length_b   1.000
_cell.length_c   1.000
_cell.angle_alpha   90.00
_cell.angle_beta   90.00
_cell.angle_gamma   90.00
#
_symmetry.space_group_name_H-M   'P 1'
#
loop_
_entity.id
_entity.type
_entity.pdbx_description
1 polymer ?
#
loop_
_entity_poly.entity_id
_entity_poly.type
_entity_poly.pdbx_seq_one_letter_code
_entity_poly.pdbx_strand_id
1 'polypeptide(L)'
;MAGKLYVREQKHICGDDYASAPYMEVDVFEITAAQHRANARAKKELATSLVKDKYNEEARRRYLNQLVSTNFTRKDYSLTLTYAGEHLPAAGDMAQADRDFSNFIKRLYRYCDKHGIEHPKWVCVTEYSTLDEDGKRLGRHHHHAIISRPEGLEREAIEDLWGKGRARCERLDFEHGSVEGLARYITKNKRCKRNWRQSRGLKSPKTPRPNDSRWSRKKLKDAFENCLEDRAFWEKKFPGYTLHRCDPRITGSGTMHLIVKMYRPDRRNQP
;
A
#
# COMPACT_ATOMS: atom_id res chain seq x y z
N MET A 1 17.67 14.24 -32.13
CA MET A 1 16.32 14.88 -32.04
C MET A 1 15.52 14.14 -30.97
N ALA A 2 15.02 14.83 -29.96
CA ALA A 2 14.16 14.22 -28.94
C ALA A 2 12.84 13.79 -29.61
N GLY A 3 12.51 12.50 -29.53
CA GLY A 3 11.30 11.94 -30.11
C GLY A 3 10.03 12.57 -29.53
N LYS A 4 8.91 12.53 -30.27
CA LYS A 4 7.60 13.04 -29.82
C LYS A 4 7.18 12.31 -28.53
N LEU A 5 6.89 13.08 -27.49
CA LEU A 5 6.35 12.58 -26.21
C LEU A 5 4.83 12.76 -26.16
N TYR A 6 4.17 11.80 -25.55
CA TYR A 6 2.74 11.80 -25.23
C TYR A 6 2.57 11.81 -23.71
N VAL A 7 1.36 12.06 -23.23
CA VAL A 7 1.06 12.02 -21.80
C VAL A 7 0.02 10.94 -21.54
N ARG A 8 0.28 10.11 -20.54
CA ARG A 8 -0.60 9.04 -20.10
C ARG A 8 -1.17 9.35 -18.73
N GLU A 9 -2.48 9.13 -18.57
CA GLU A 9 -3.15 9.07 -17.28
C GLU A 9 -3.44 7.60 -16.96
N GLN A 10 -2.96 7.10 -15.81
CA GLN A 10 -3.26 5.79 -15.28
C GLN A 10 -3.88 5.92 -13.90
N LYS A 11 -5.08 5.35 -13.72
CA LYS A 11 -5.77 5.32 -12.43
C LYS A 11 -5.56 4.00 -11.70
N HIS A 12 -5.47 4.05 -10.38
CA HIS A 12 -5.48 2.93 -9.46
C HIS A 12 -6.60 3.15 -8.46
N ILE A 13 -7.72 2.46 -8.65
CA ILE A 13 -8.94 2.63 -7.88
C ILE A 13 -8.94 1.60 -6.76
N CYS A 14 -8.89 2.06 -5.50
CA CYS A 14 -8.82 1.22 -4.31
C CYS A 14 -10.22 0.99 -3.74
N GLY A 15 -10.94 0.03 -4.30
CA GLY A 15 -12.32 -0.30 -3.99
C GLY A 15 -13.01 -1.02 -5.14
N ASP A 16 -14.32 -1.23 -5.03
CA ASP A 16 -15.07 -1.99 -6.02
C ASP A 16 -15.31 -1.22 -7.33
N ASP A 17 -15.45 0.11 -7.26
CA ASP A 17 -15.62 0.98 -8.43
C ASP A 17 -15.17 2.42 -8.14
N TYR A 18 -15.16 3.28 -9.18
CA TYR A 18 -14.79 4.69 -9.05
C TYR A 18 -15.73 5.48 -8.13
N ALA A 19 -17.01 5.15 -8.10
CA ALA A 19 -18.02 5.91 -7.36
C ALA A 19 -18.01 5.61 -5.85
N SER A 20 -17.54 4.42 -5.45
CA SER A 20 -17.56 3.95 -4.06
C SER A 20 -16.17 3.86 -3.42
N ALA A 21 -15.09 3.78 -4.22
CA ALA A 21 -13.75 3.59 -3.70
C ALA A 21 -13.33 4.74 -2.76
N PRO A 22 -12.84 4.42 -1.54
CA PRO A 22 -12.44 5.45 -0.58
C PRO A 22 -11.14 6.17 -0.96
N TYR A 23 -10.30 5.53 -1.76
CA TYR A 23 -8.98 6.04 -2.14
C TYR A 23 -8.69 5.76 -3.62
N MET A 24 -7.97 6.65 -4.25
CA MET A 24 -7.52 6.52 -5.64
C MET A 24 -6.14 7.18 -5.79
N GLU A 25 -5.26 6.52 -6.53
CA GLU A 25 -4.04 7.15 -7.05
C GLU A 25 -4.15 7.34 -8.56
N VAL A 26 -3.63 8.45 -9.06
CA VAL A 26 -3.57 8.74 -10.48
C VAL A 26 -2.13 9.09 -10.85
N ASP A 27 -1.56 8.31 -11.75
CA ASP A 27 -0.29 8.62 -12.38
C ASP A 27 -0.53 9.40 -13.67
N VAL A 28 0.12 10.56 -13.81
CA VAL A 28 0.11 11.36 -15.05
C VAL A 28 1.57 11.56 -15.45
N PHE A 29 1.98 10.96 -16.57
CA PHE A 29 3.38 10.90 -16.94
C PHE A 29 3.62 10.92 -18.46
N GLU A 30 4.81 11.39 -18.84
CA GLU A 30 5.24 11.38 -20.22
C GLU A 30 5.66 9.99 -20.68
N ILE A 31 5.29 9.63 -21.90
CA ILE A 31 5.64 8.38 -22.57
C ILE A 31 6.18 8.66 -23.97
N THR A 32 7.03 7.77 -24.46
CA THR A 32 7.54 7.82 -25.84
C THR A 32 6.49 7.40 -26.87
N ALA A 33 6.71 7.77 -28.13
CA ALA A 33 5.86 7.32 -29.24
C ALA A 33 5.81 5.78 -29.37
N ALA A 34 6.90 5.08 -29.04
CA ALA A 34 6.92 3.61 -28.99
C ALA A 34 6.00 3.06 -27.89
N GLN A 35 6.08 3.60 -26.67
CA GLN A 35 5.21 3.24 -25.56
C GLN A 35 3.73 3.57 -25.81
N HIS A 36 3.47 4.68 -26.52
CA HIS A 36 2.12 5.04 -26.92
C HIS A 36 1.51 4.03 -27.92
N ARG A 37 2.30 3.56 -28.88
CA ARG A 37 1.87 2.57 -29.90
C ARG A 37 1.85 1.13 -29.40
N ALA A 38 2.64 0.80 -28.37
CA ALA A 38 2.73 -0.55 -27.84
C ALA A 38 1.39 -1.04 -27.25
N ASN A 39 1.10 -2.34 -27.43
CA ASN A 39 -0.06 -2.97 -26.79
C ASN A 39 0.10 -3.05 -25.27
N ALA A 40 -0.98 -3.39 -24.55
CA ALA A 40 -1.00 -3.35 -23.08
C ALA A 40 0.06 -4.28 -22.43
N ARG A 41 0.45 -5.39 -23.10
CA ARG A 41 1.45 -6.34 -22.60
C ARG A 41 2.86 -5.79 -22.76
N ALA A 42 3.20 -5.29 -23.95
CA ALA A 42 4.49 -4.65 -24.20
C ALA A 42 4.66 -3.34 -23.38
N LYS A 43 3.58 -2.62 -23.09
CA LYS A 43 3.59 -1.43 -22.22
C LYS A 43 4.03 -1.77 -20.79
N LYS A 44 3.66 -2.93 -20.25
CA LYS A 44 4.07 -3.39 -18.93
C LYS A 44 5.56 -3.78 -18.89
N GLU A 45 6.06 -4.45 -19.92
CA GLU A 45 7.47 -4.86 -20.01
C GLU A 45 8.44 -3.68 -20.18
N LEU A 46 8.08 -2.70 -21.01
CA LEU A 46 8.86 -1.46 -21.22
C LEU A 46 8.94 -0.58 -19.96
N ALA A 47 7.89 -0.51 -19.17
CA ALA A 47 7.88 0.23 -17.91
C ALA A 47 8.80 -0.43 -16.84
N THR A 48 9.06 -1.74 -16.94
CA THR A 48 9.83 -2.51 -15.98
C THR A 48 11.36 -2.41 -16.20
N SER A 49 11.81 -1.98 -17.38
CA SER A 49 13.23 -2.01 -17.76
C SER A 49 14.06 -0.78 -17.34
N LEU A 50 13.43 0.29 -16.87
CA LEU A 50 14.12 1.57 -16.63
C LEU A 50 14.13 1.94 -15.14
N VAL A 51 15.25 1.70 -14.47
CA VAL A 51 15.62 2.12 -13.09
C VAL A 51 15.15 1.17 -11.97
N LYS A 52 15.87 0.07 -11.80
CA LYS A 52 15.38 -1.13 -11.07
C LYS A 52 15.25 -1.06 -9.54
N ASP A 53 16.02 -0.35 -8.77
CA ASP A 53 16.03 -0.63 -7.32
C ASP A 53 15.30 0.36 -6.41
N LYS A 54 15.51 1.66 -6.52
CA LYS A 54 14.76 2.65 -5.72
C LYS A 54 13.30 2.79 -6.18
N TYR A 55 13.09 2.74 -7.51
CA TYR A 55 11.76 2.85 -8.11
C TYR A 55 10.89 1.63 -7.75
N ASN A 56 11.49 0.43 -7.70
CA ASN A 56 10.80 -0.80 -7.30
C ASN A 56 10.34 -0.79 -5.83
N GLU A 57 11.13 -0.24 -4.92
CA GLU A 57 10.77 -0.17 -3.49
C GLU A 57 9.56 0.75 -3.28
N GLU A 58 9.58 1.92 -3.91
CA GLU A 58 8.47 2.85 -3.80
C GLU A 58 7.21 2.37 -4.51
N ALA A 59 7.33 1.75 -5.68
CA ALA A 59 6.21 1.11 -6.37
C ALA A 59 5.59 -0.01 -5.52
N ARG A 60 6.40 -0.77 -4.79
CA ARG A 60 5.94 -1.79 -3.83
C ARG A 60 5.20 -1.17 -2.64
N ARG A 61 5.72 -0.07 -2.07
CA ARG A 61 5.02 0.67 -0.99
C ARG A 61 3.66 1.19 -1.45
N ARG A 62 3.64 1.81 -2.63
CA ARG A 62 2.40 2.29 -3.24
C ARG A 62 1.42 1.14 -3.45
N TYR A 63 1.87 0.02 -4.02
CA TYR A 63 1.01 -1.14 -4.23
C TYR A 63 0.48 -1.72 -2.92
N LEU A 64 1.30 -1.81 -1.87
CA LEU A 64 0.85 -2.25 -0.55
C LEU A 64 -0.22 -1.31 0.01
N ASN A 65 -0.02 0.01 -0.07
CA ASN A 65 -1.02 0.99 0.34
C ASN A 65 -2.33 0.82 -0.46
N GLN A 66 -2.25 0.69 -1.77
CA GLN A 66 -3.39 0.45 -2.64
C GLN A 66 -4.11 -0.88 -2.30
N LEU A 67 -3.35 -1.95 -2.05
CA LEU A 67 -3.89 -3.27 -1.68
C LEU A 67 -4.64 -3.19 -0.34
N VAL A 68 -4.06 -2.55 0.66
CA VAL A 68 -4.68 -2.38 1.98
C VAL A 68 -5.92 -1.50 1.86
N SER A 69 -5.84 -0.35 1.20
CA SER A 69 -6.98 0.55 1.00
C SER A 69 -8.13 -0.09 0.17
N THR A 70 -7.83 -1.15 -0.59
CA THR A 70 -8.84 -1.91 -1.34
C THR A 70 -9.58 -2.94 -0.46
N ASN A 71 -8.92 -3.50 0.55
CA ASN A 71 -9.40 -4.69 1.26
C ASN A 71 -9.77 -4.46 2.72
N PHE A 72 -9.30 -3.37 3.32
CA PHE A 72 -9.45 -3.11 4.74
C PHE A 72 -10.12 -1.76 5.00
N THR A 73 -10.70 -1.62 6.17
CA THR A 73 -11.47 -0.45 6.62
C THR A 73 -11.00 0.02 8.00
N ARG A 74 -11.52 1.16 8.47
CA ARG A 74 -11.29 1.65 9.85
C ARG A 74 -11.81 0.71 10.94
N LYS A 75 -12.65 -0.27 10.60
CA LYS A 75 -13.13 -1.29 11.55
C LYS A 75 -12.12 -2.39 11.80
N ASP A 76 -11.16 -2.55 10.89
CA ASP A 76 -10.15 -3.59 10.94
C ASP A 76 -9.01 -3.24 11.89
N TYR A 77 -8.06 -4.16 12.07
CA TYR A 77 -7.02 -4.04 13.06
C TYR A 77 -5.63 -3.91 12.46
N SER A 78 -4.83 -3.04 13.07
CA SER A 78 -3.36 -3.01 12.99
C SER A 78 -2.81 -3.81 14.17
N LEU A 79 -1.94 -4.78 13.90
CA LEU A 79 -1.41 -5.71 14.88
C LEU A 79 0.12 -5.65 14.90
N THR A 80 0.68 -5.46 16.10
CA THR A 80 2.12 -5.59 16.35
C THR A 80 2.35 -6.77 17.29
N LEU A 81 3.15 -7.75 16.82
CA LEU A 81 3.51 -8.95 17.58
C LEU A 81 5.01 -8.92 17.89
N THR A 82 5.34 -9.03 19.16
CA THR A 82 6.72 -9.10 19.65
C THR A 82 6.96 -10.41 20.41
N TYR A 83 8.21 -10.77 20.61
CA TYR A 83 8.59 -12.01 21.30
C TYR A 83 9.02 -11.76 22.74
N ALA A 84 8.64 -12.63 23.65
CA ALA A 84 9.31 -12.79 24.94
C ALA A 84 10.68 -13.45 24.73
N GLY A 85 11.60 -13.27 25.68
CA GLY A 85 12.98 -13.72 25.53
C GLY A 85 13.12 -15.21 25.20
N GLU A 86 12.35 -16.06 25.89
CA GLU A 86 12.33 -17.53 25.73
C GLU A 86 11.77 -18.00 24.38
N HIS A 87 11.03 -17.15 23.67
CA HIS A 87 10.43 -17.45 22.38
C HIS A 87 11.11 -16.75 21.20
N LEU A 88 12.12 -15.92 21.49
CA LEU A 88 12.78 -15.11 20.47
C LEU A 88 13.56 -16.01 19.49
N PRO A 89 13.27 -15.96 18.19
CA PRO A 89 14.06 -16.66 17.19
C PRO A 89 15.53 -16.22 17.23
N ALA A 90 16.44 -17.11 16.84
CA ALA A 90 17.85 -16.77 16.72
C ALA A 90 18.06 -15.53 15.86
N ALA A 91 19.13 -14.79 16.11
CA ALA A 91 19.42 -13.54 15.42
C ALA A 91 19.40 -13.70 13.88
N GLY A 92 18.48 -13.02 13.22
CA GLY A 92 18.31 -13.08 11.76
C GLY A 92 17.57 -14.32 11.23
N ASP A 93 17.07 -15.24 12.08
CA ASP A 93 16.27 -16.38 11.64
C ASP A 93 14.85 -15.97 11.27
N MET A 94 14.73 -15.34 10.10
CA MET A 94 13.45 -14.93 9.52
C MET A 94 12.55 -16.13 9.20
N ALA A 95 13.12 -17.31 8.94
CA ALA A 95 12.34 -18.49 8.61
C ALA A 95 11.56 -19.00 9.84
N GLN A 96 12.17 -18.97 11.03
CA GLN A 96 11.47 -19.31 12.27
C GLN A 96 10.39 -18.29 12.59
N ALA A 97 10.70 -16.99 12.48
CA ALA A 97 9.72 -15.94 12.70
C ALA A 97 8.51 -16.09 11.74
N ASP A 98 8.75 -16.40 10.48
CA ASP A 98 7.69 -16.65 9.49
C ASP A 98 6.85 -17.89 9.81
N ARG A 99 7.47 -18.97 10.34
CA ARG A 99 6.75 -20.16 10.83
C ARG A 99 5.87 -19.81 12.02
N ASP A 100 6.37 -19.01 12.95
CA ASP A 100 5.62 -18.61 14.13
C ASP A 100 4.38 -17.79 13.78
N PHE A 101 4.52 -16.83 12.87
CA PHE A 101 3.36 -16.10 12.35
C PHE A 101 2.38 -17.02 11.62
N SER A 102 2.87 -17.98 10.83
CA SER A 102 1.99 -18.96 10.16
C SER A 102 1.22 -19.80 11.16
N ASN A 103 1.85 -20.21 12.25
CA ASN A 103 1.21 -20.99 13.31
C ASN A 103 0.19 -20.14 14.10
N PHE A 104 0.48 -18.85 14.31
CA PHE A 104 -0.50 -17.91 14.87
C PHE A 104 -1.76 -17.81 13.97
N ILE A 105 -1.59 -17.64 12.66
CA ILE A 105 -2.73 -17.60 11.72
C ILE A 105 -3.53 -18.91 11.73
N LYS A 106 -2.86 -20.06 11.83
CA LYS A 106 -3.55 -21.37 11.97
C LYS A 106 -4.36 -21.46 13.27
N ARG A 107 -3.85 -20.92 14.40
CA ARG A 107 -4.60 -20.85 15.65
C ARG A 107 -5.80 -19.91 15.52
N LEU A 108 -5.61 -18.76 14.91
CA LEU A 108 -6.67 -17.79 14.67
C LEU A 108 -7.79 -18.39 13.81
N TYR A 109 -7.47 -19.09 12.74
CA TYR A 109 -8.47 -19.75 11.90
C TYR A 109 -9.22 -20.85 12.65
N ARG A 110 -8.52 -21.69 13.42
CA ARG A 110 -9.19 -22.68 14.28
C ARG A 110 -10.11 -22.06 15.34
N TYR A 111 -9.72 -20.92 15.88
CA TYR A 111 -10.58 -20.16 16.78
C TYR A 111 -11.85 -19.68 16.04
N CYS A 112 -11.69 -19.13 14.85
CA CYS A 112 -12.82 -18.69 14.03
C CYS A 112 -13.75 -19.85 13.68
N ASP A 113 -13.23 -21.00 13.25
CA ASP A 113 -14.00 -22.21 12.95
C ASP A 113 -14.84 -22.66 14.17
N LYS A 114 -14.21 -22.68 15.35
CA LYS A 114 -14.89 -23.08 16.61
C LYS A 114 -16.05 -22.16 17.00
N HIS A 115 -15.97 -20.87 16.62
CA HIS A 115 -16.96 -19.88 17.01
C HIS A 115 -17.90 -19.47 15.85
N GLY A 116 -17.79 -20.14 14.68
CA GLY A 116 -18.61 -19.80 13.51
C GLY A 116 -18.29 -18.43 12.92
N ILE A 117 -17.05 -17.95 13.06
CA ILE A 117 -16.58 -16.66 12.58
C ILE A 117 -15.92 -16.84 11.21
N GLU A 118 -16.17 -15.93 10.27
CA GLU A 118 -15.45 -15.91 8.99
C GLU A 118 -13.93 -15.75 9.18
N HIS A 119 -13.13 -16.44 8.37
CA HIS A 119 -11.69 -16.31 8.42
C HIS A 119 -11.25 -14.89 8.07
N PRO A 120 -10.50 -14.20 8.93
CA PRO A 120 -10.04 -12.85 8.64
C PRO A 120 -9.02 -12.85 7.50
N LYS A 121 -9.11 -11.82 6.67
CA LYS A 121 -8.05 -11.48 5.72
C LYS A 121 -6.90 -10.80 6.46
N TRP A 122 -5.69 -10.96 5.93
CA TRP A 122 -4.52 -10.33 6.56
C TRP A 122 -3.41 -10.02 5.57
N VAL A 123 -2.59 -9.05 5.94
CA VAL A 123 -1.29 -8.70 5.34
C VAL A 123 -0.29 -8.60 6.48
N CYS A 124 0.91 -9.16 6.32
CA CYS A 124 1.94 -9.17 7.38
C CYS A 124 3.33 -8.91 6.81
N VAL A 125 4.11 -8.13 7.54
CA VAL A 125 5.56 -8.00 7.36
C VAL A 125 6.24 -8.47 8.63
N THR A 126 7.26 -9.32 8.47
CA THR A 126 8.17 -9.72 9.53
C THR A 126 9.42 -8.86 9.44
N GLU A 127 9.78 -8.21 10.53
CA GLU A 127 10.97 -7.38 10.62
C GLU A 127 11.97 -7.97 11.62
N TYR A 128 13.23 -7.72 11.36
CA TYR A 128 14.31 -7.93 12.31
C TYR A 128 15.02 -6.60 12.55
N SER A 129 14.76 -6.00 13.70
CA SER A 129 15.38 -4.73 14.08
C SER A 129 16.79 -4.99 14.64
N THR A 130 17.78 -4.36 14.02
CA THR A 130 19.18 -4.44 14.49
C THR A 130 19.57 -3.28 15.40
N LEU A 131 18.79 -2.19 15.39
CA LEU A 131 19.07 -0.97 16.17
C LEU A 131 17.75 -0.44 16.73
N ASP A 132 17.76 0.08 17.98
CA ASP A 132 16.69 0.90 18.53
C ASP A 132 16.81 2.38 18.10
N GLU A 133 15.94 3.23 18.65
CA GLU A 133 15.94 4.66 18.37
C GLU A 133 17.22 5.36 18.85
N ASP A 134 17.88 4.81 19.86
CA ASP A 134 19.15 5.30 20.44
C ASP A 134 20.39 4.66 19.78
N GLY A 135 20.20 3.85 18.72
CA GLY A 135 21.28 3.17 18.01
C GLY A 135 21.81 1.91 18.70
N LYS A 136 21.15 1.44 19.77
CA LYS A 136 21.51 0.22 20.49
C LYS A 136 20.97 -1.02 19.79
N ARG A 137 21.78 -2.08 19.67
CA ARG A 137 21.37 -3.34 19.04
C ARG A 137 20.29 -4.04 19.87
N LEU A 138 19.08 -4.13 19.33
CA LEU A 138 17.99 -4.92 19.93
C LEU A 138 17.92 -6.35 19.40
N GLY A 139 18.32 -6.58 18.15
CA GLY A 139 18.34 -7.91 17.54
C GLY A 139 17.03 -8.68 17.66
N ARG A 140 15.88 -8.00 17.60
CA ARG A 140 14.58 -8.62 17.86
C ARG A 140 13.73 -8.72 16.60
N HIS A 141 13.13 -9.90 16.43
CA HIS A 141 12.08 -10.12 15.45
C HIS A 141 10.75 -9.54 15.95
N HIS A 142 9.97 -8.97 15.04
CA HIS A 142 8.60 -8.57 15.29
C HIS A 142 7.78 -8.62 14.01
N HIS A 143 6.46 -8.69 14.15
CA HIS A 143 5.55 -8.70 13.03
C HIS A 143 4.64 -7.48 13.09
N HIS A 144 4.47 -6.84 11.94
CA HIS A 144 3.41 -5.87 11.72
C HIS A 144 2.40 -6.49 10.76
N ALA A 145 1.15 -6.57 11.20
CA ALA A 145 0.09 -7.13 10.37
C ALA A 145 -1.14 -6.24 10.36
N ILE A 146 -1.91 -6.34 9.29
CA ILE A 146 -3.25 -5.82 9.19
C ILE A 146 -4.17 -7.04 9.12
N ILE A 147 -5.22 -7.06 9.94
CA ILE A 147 -6.17 -8.17 10.02
C ILE A 147 -7.59 -7.60 9.89
N SER A 148 -8.40 -8.16 9.01
CA SER A 148 -9.81 -7.79 8.92
C SER A 148 -10.56 -8.25 10.17
N ARG A 149 -11.60 -7.49 10.54
CA ARG A 149 -12.47 -7.80 11.68
C ARG A 149 -13.83 -8.31 11.19
N PRO A 150 -13.98 -9.62 10.90
CA PRO A 150 -15.30 -10.20 10.75
C PRO A 150 -16.11 -10.08 12.05
N GLU A 151 -17.41 -10.13 11.94
CA GLU A 151 -18.30 -10.08 13.10
C GLU A 151 -17.98 -11.20 14.09
N GLY A 152 -17.92 -10.87 15.37
CA GLY A 152 -17.54 -11.79 16.45
C GLY A 152 -16.04 -11.94 16.70
N LEU A 153 -15.18 -11.41 15.86
CA LEU A 153 -13.72 -11.44 16.13
C LEU A 153 -13.29 -10.20 16.92
N GLU A 154 -13.03 -10.36 18.20
CA GLU A 154 -12.57 -9.28 19.07
C GLU A 154 -11.03 -9.28 19.21
N ARG A 155 -10.48 -8.10 19.55
CA ARG A 155 -9.02 -7.91 19.64
C ARG A 155 -8.37 -8.76 20.70
N GLU A 156 -9.05 -8.97 21.83
CA GLU A 156 -8.58 -9.75 22.96
C GLU A 156 -8.28 -11.20 22.55
N ALA A 157 -9.18 -11.81 21.76
CA ALA A 157 -8.97 -13.14 21.21
C ALA A 157 -7.75 -13.20 20.26
N ILE A 158 -7.53 -12.15 19.48
CA ILE A 158 -6.35 -12.07 18.57
C ILE A 158 -5.06 -11.96 19.40
N GLU A 159 -5.05 -11.13 20.45
CA GLU A 159 -3.90 -10.90 21.30
C GLU A 159 -3.52 -12.17 22.09
N ASP A 160 -4.49 -12.87 22.67
CA ASP A 160 -4.31 -14.11 23.43
C ASP A 160 -3.75 -15.26 22.56
N LEU A 161 -4.16 -15.31 21.30
CA LEU A 161 -3.72 -16.36 20.36
C LEU A 161 -2.25 -16.22 19.95
N TRP A 162 -1.58 -15.10 20.19
CA TRP A 162 -0.17 -14.99 19.85
C TRP A 162 0.71 -15.94 20.65
N GLY A 163 0.61 -15.94 21.98
CA GLY A 163 1.24 -16.91 22.87
C GLY A 163 2.77 -16.95 22.86
N LYS A 164 3.46 -15.98 22.27
CA LYS A 164 4.93 -15.94 22.18
C LYS A 164 5.54 -14.64 22.71
N GLY A 165 4.72 -13.78 23.28
CA GLY A 165 5.13 -12.51 23.83
C GLY A 165 3.99 -11.49 23.77
N ARG A 166 4.30 -10.23 23.57
CA ARG A 166 3.28 -9.18 23.56
C ARG A 166 2.63 -9.07 22.18
N ALA A 167 1.32 -9.09 22.16
CA ALA A 167 0.49 -8.67 21.03
C ALA A 167 -0.17 -7.33 21.36
N ARG A 168 -0.21 -6.43 20.40
CA ARG A 168 -0.91 -5.14 20.49
C ARG A 168 -1.80 -5.00 19.28
N CYS A 169 -3.10 -4.97 19.51
CA CYS A 169 -4.11 -4.86 18.48
C CYS A 169 -4.82 -3.50 18.60
N GLU A 170 -4.75 -2.68 17.58
CA GLU A 170 -5.34 -1.34 17.53
C GLU A 170 -6.26 -1.22 16.33
N ARG A 171 -7.18 -0.28 16.35
CA ARG A 171 -7.98 0.04 15.17
C ARG A 171 -7.08 0.55 14.06
N LEU A 172 -7.37 0.09 12.85
CA LEU A 172 -6.65 0.55 11.68
C LEU A 172 -6.99 2.02 11.42
N ASP A 173 -5.98 2.85 11.42
CA ASP A 173 -6.13 4.27 11.12
C ASP A 173 -5.89 4.54 9.63
N PHE A 174 -6.89 5.18 9.01
CA PHE A 174 -6.83 5.63 7.62
C PHE A 174 -6.73 7.14 7.58
N GLU A 175 -5.55 7.63 7.39
CA GLU A 175 -5.33 9.03 7.10
C GLU A 175 -5.71 9.32 5.64
N HIS A 176 -6.70 10.20 5.42
CA HIS A 176 -7.19 10.56 4.08
C HIS A 176 -7.51 9.36 3.17
N GLY A 177 -8.17 8.33 3.74
CA GLY A 177 -8.57 7.13 3.00
C GLY A 177 -7.45 6.15 2.68
N SER A 178 -6.23 6.36 3.20
CA SER A 178 -5.07 5.51 2.96
C SER A 178 -4.34 5.14 4.25
N VAL A 179 -3.52 4.10 4.18
CA VAL A 179 -2.62 3.64 5.24
C VAL A 179 -1.15 3.93 4.91
N GLU A 180 -0.89 5.03 4.23
CA GLU A 180 0.46 5.34 3.73
C GLU A 180 1.51 5.38 4.85
N GLY A 181 1.17 5.93 6.01
CA GLY A 181 2.03 5.94 7.19
C GLY A 181 2.42 4.54 7.62
N LEU A 182 1.44 3.63 7.76
CA LEU A 182 1.66 2.24 8.11
C LEU A 182 2.41 1.49 6.99
N ALA A 183 2.05 1.68 5.73
CA ALA A 183 2.73 1.07 4.60
C ALA A 183 4.20 1.51 4.51
N ARG A 184 4.51 2.77 4.82
CA ARG A 184 5.88 3.30 4.90
C ARG A 184 6.66 2.65 6.03
N TYR A 185 6.05 2.50 7.20
CA TYR A 185 6.65 1.85 8.36
C TYR A 185 6.94 0.38 8.08
N ILE A 186 5.94 -0.36 7.57
CA ILE A 186 6.04 -1.79 7.26
C ILE A 186 7.11 -2.11 6.19
N THR A 187 7.38 -1.19 5.26
CA THR A 187 8.33 -1.44 4.15
C THR A 187 9.72 -0.82 4.36
N LYS A 188 10.02 -0.29 5.54
CA LYS A 188 11.28 0.39 5.85
C LYS A 188 12.52 -0.54 5.79
N ASN A 189 12.34 -1.84 6.00
CA ASN A 189 13.44 -2.81 6.05
C ASN A 189 13.75 -3.45 4.68
N LYS A 190 14.93 -3.15 4.14
CA LYS A 190 15.42 -3.55 2.80
C LYS A 190 15.81 -5.03 2.65
N ARG A 191 15.75 -5.86 3.69
CA ARG A 191 16.41 -7.17 3.72
C ARG A 191 15.55 -8.38 3.36
N CYS A 192 14.26 -8.23 3.12
CA CYS A 192 13.39 -9.36 2.79
C CYS A 192 13.17 -9.49 1.28
N LYS A 193 13.48 -10.63 0.69
CA LYS A 193 13.15 -10.97 -0.72
C LYS A 193 11.65 -10.89 -1.01
N ARG A 194 10.80 -11.07 0.00
CA ARG A 194 9.35 -10.84 -0.05
C ARG A 194 9.01 -9.72 0.92
N ASN A 195 8.52 -8.61 0.41
CA ASN A 195 8.25 -7.43 1.22
C ASN A 195 7.09 -7.61 2.20
N TRP A 196 6.14 -8.50 1.91
CA TRP A 196 5.05 -8.88 2.81
C TRP A 196 4.48 -10.25 2.44
N ARG A 197 3.74 -10.82 3.37
CA ARG A 197 2.93 -12.03 3.21
C ARG A 197 1.46 -11.64 3.33
N GLN A 198 0.57 -12.37 2.70
CA GLN A 198 -0.86 -12.05 2.71
C GLN A 198 -1.73 -13.30 2.63
N SER A 199 -2.97 -13.20 3.15
CA SER A 199 -3.99 -14.21 2.97
C SER A 199 -4.42 -14.32 1.50
N ARG A 200 -5.03 -15.44 1.16
CA ARG A 200 -5.72 -15.59 -0.12
C ARG A 200 -6.97 -14.71 -0.16
N GLY A 201 -7.48 -14.43 -1.37
CA GLY A 201 -8.74 -13.72 -1.56
C GLY A 201 -8.70 -12.21 -1.38
N LEU A 202 -7.51 -11.59 -1.22
CA LEU A 202 -7.41 -10.13 -1.31
C LEU A 202 -7.67 -9.67 -2.75
N LYS A 203 -8.51 -8.64 -2.89
CA LYS A 203 -8.78 -7.98 -4.17
C LYS A 203 -7.61 -7.07 -4.53
N SER A 204 -7.16 -7.10 -5.77
CA SER A 204 -6.21 -6.11 -6.30
C SER A 204 -6.93 -4.79 -6.59
N PRO A 205 -6.24 -3.63 -6.46
CA PRO A 205 -6.80 -2.36 -6.88
C PRO A 205 -7.19 -2.41 -8.36
N LYS A 206 -8.31 -1.83 -8.72
CA LYS A 206 -8.75 -1.76 -10.13
C LYS A 206 -7.89 -0.75 -10.89
N THR A 207 -7.30 -1.22 -11.98
CA THR A 207 -6.46 -0.41 -12.86
C THR A 207 -7.11 -0.35 -14.24
N PRO A 208 -8.00 0.65 -14.51
CA PRO A 208 -8.64 0.82 -15.79
C PRO A 208 -7.62 1.00 -16.92
N ARG A 209 -8.06 0.86 -18.17
CA ARG A 209 -7.20 1.15 -19.33
C ARG A 209 -6.66 2.58 -19.24
N PRO A 210 -5.35 2.79 -19.49
CA PRO A 210 -4.75 4.11 -19.47
C PRO A 210 -5.35 5.01 -20.53
N ASN A 211 -5.42 6.30 -20.23
CA ASN A 211 -5.90 7.32 -21.16
C ASN A 211 -4.72 8.19 -21.64
N ASP A 212 -4.47 8.19 -22.93
CA ASP A 212 -3.37 8.93 -23.55
C ASP A 212 -3.85 10.23 -24.25
N SER A 213 -5.15 10.59 -24.15
CA SER A 213 -5.75 11.76 -24.81
C SER A 213 -6.19 12.88 -23.86
N ARG A 214 -6.33 12.58 -22.56
CA ARG A 214 -6.87 13.52 -21.57
C ARG A 214 -5.92 14.66 -21.22
N TRP A 215 -4.62 14.42 -21.38
CA TRP A 215 -3.55 15.35 -21.04
C TRP A 215 -2.71 15.72 -22.27
N SER A 216 -2.37 16.99 -22.39
CA SER A 216 -1.29 17.45 -23.28
C SER A 216 -0.03 17.70 -22.44
N ARG A 217 1.14 17.73 -23.08
CA ARG A 217 2.40 18.09 -22.40
C ARG A 217 2.33 19.48 -21.75
N LYS A 218 1.66 20.46 -22.41
CA LYS A 218 1.46 21.79 -21.85
C LYS A 218 0.66 21.74 -20.57
N LYS A 219 -0.46 20.97 -20.53
CA LYS A 219 -1.28 20.79 -19.32
C LYS A 219 -0.53 20.04 -18.21
N LEU A 220 0.30 19.05 -18.57
CA LEU A 220 1.11 18.35 -17.56
C LEU A 220 2.16 19.28 -16.98
N LYS A 221 2.86 20.06 -17.81
CA LYS A 221 3.86 21.04 -17.35
C LYS A 221 3.23 22.08 -16.43
N ASP A 222 2.09 22.66 -16.83
CA ASP A 222 1.37 23.62 -16.00
C ASP A 222 0.94 23.03 -14.65
N ALA A 223 0.38 21.82 -14.65
CA ALA A 223 0.04 21.13 -13.40
C ALA A 223 1.27 20.82 -12.51
N PHE A 224 2.41 20.50 -13.15
CA PHE A 224 3.67 20.22 -12.47
C PHE A 224 4.27 21.46 -11.81
N GLU A 225 4.13 22.62 -12.46
CA GLU A 225 4.69 23.88 -11.97
C GLU A 225 3.75 24.66 -11.04
N ASN A 226 2.43 24.57 -11.25
CA ASN A 226 1.48 25.52 -10.67
C ASN A 226 0.33 24.88 -9.87
N CYS A 227 0.04 23.56 -10.04
CA CYS A 227 -1.19 22.99 -9.50
C CYS A 227 -0.97 21.86 -8.49
N LEU A 228 0.25 21.70 -7.93
CA LEU A 228 0.54 20.56 -7.04
C LEU A 228 -0.37 20.53 -5.79
N GLU A 229 -0.69 21.70 -5.24
CA GLU A 229 -1.53 21.85 -4.04
C GLU A 229 -2.92 22.43 -4.37
N ASP A 230 -3.22 22.67 -5.64
CA ASP A 230 -4.50 23.23 -6.08
C ASP A 230 -5.61 22.18 -6.02
N ARG A 231 -6.32 22.13 -4.89
CA ARG A 231 -7.46 21.24 -4.67
C ARG A 231 -8.55 21.42 -5.73
N ALA A 232 -8.92 22.66 -6.05
CA ALA A 232 -10.01 22.96 -6.97
C ALA A 232 -9.71 22.41 -8.37
N PHE A 233 -8.46 22.52 -8.82
CA PHE A 233 -8.00 21.96 -10.08
C PHE A 233 -8.17 20.43 -10.11
N TRP A 234 -7.72 19.72 -9.06
CA TRP A 234 -7.76 18.26 -9.02
C TRP A 234 -9.17 17.72 -8.79
N GLU A 235 -9.97 18.35 -7.93
CA GLU A 235 -11.35 17.97 -7.65
C GLU A 235 -12.25 18.16 -8.88
N LYS A 236 -12.03 19.22 -9.66
CA LYS A 236 -12.68 19.41 -10.97
C LYS A 236 -12.31 18.30 -11.97
N LYS A 237 -11.05 17.82 -11.94
CA LYS A 237 -10.59 16.74 -12.81
C LYS A 237 -11.12 15.37 -12.41
N PHE A 238 -11.28 15.14 -11.12
CA PHE A 238 -11.69 13.86 -10.52
C PHE A 238 -12.87 14.06 -9.56
N PRO A 239 -14.08 14.30 -10.10
CA PRO A 239 -15.26 14.60 -9.29
C PRO A 239 -15.55 13.53 -8.25
N GLY A 240 -15.91 13.97 -7.04
CA GLY A 240 -16.20 13.10 -5.90
C GLY A 240 -14.97 12.67 -5.10
N TYR A 241 -13.78 13.15 -5.46
CA TYR A 241 -12.56 12.96 -4.71
C TYR A 241 -11.95 14.28 -4.30
N THR A 242 -11.31 14.30 -3.13
CA THR A 242 -10.54 15.44 -2.62
C THR A 242 -9.06 15.13 -2.72
N LEU A 243 -8.25 16.13 -3.08
CA LEU A 243 -6.81 16.01 -3.12
C LEU A 243 -6.24 15.77 -1.73
N HIS A 244 -5.50 14.68 -1.57
CA HIS A 244 -4.61 14.49 -0.42
C HIS A 244 -3.23 15.08 -0.69
N ARG A 245 -2.58 14.63 -1.76
CA ARG A 245 -1.24 15.07 -2.15
C ARG A 245 -0.98 14.81 -3.63
N CYS A 246 -0.16 15.69 -4.24
CA CYS A 246 0.41 15.47 -5.56
C CYS A 246 1.94 15.46 -5.44
N ASP A 247 2.57 14.33 -5.79
CA ASP A 247 4.02 14.15 -5.74
C ASP A 247 4.63 14.32 -7.14
N PRO A 248 5.33 15.44 -7.41
CA PRO A 248 6.01 15.64 -8.69
C PRO A 248 7.33 14.87 -8.73
N ARG A 249 7.67 14.33 -9.90
CA ARG A 249 8.92 13.62 -10.15
C ARG A 249 9.45 13.93 -11.54
N ILE A 250 10.76 13.98 -11.63
CA ILE A 250 11.49 13.95 -12.88
C ILE A 250 12.25 12.62 -12.93
N THR A 251 11.99 11.83 -13.98
CA THR A 251 12.68 10.55 -14.17
C THR A 251 14.14 10.77 -14.57
N GLY A 252 14.97 9.74 -14.49
CA GLY A 252 16.36 9.82 -14.95
C GLY A 252 16.54 10.17 -16.45
N SER A 253 15.46 10.02 -17.25
CA SER A 253 15.39 10.45 -18.64
C SER A 253 14.87 11.89 -18.82
N GLY A 254 14.65 12.63 -17.74
CA GLY A 254 14.13 14.00 -17.77
C GLY A 254 12.63 14.11 -18.05
N THR A 255 11.86 13.00 -18.00
CA THR A 255 10.41 13.03 -18.23
C THR A 255 9.65 13.36 -16.94
N MET A 256 8.57 14.14 -17.09
CA MET A 256 7.69 14.55 -15.99
C MET A 256 6.75 13.41 -15.59
N HIS A 257 6.56 13.24 -14.28
CA HIS A 257 5.60 12.30 -13.69
C HIS A 257 4.95 12.93 -12.46
N LEU A 258 3.64 12.98 -12.41
CA LEU A 258 2.84 13.36 -11.25
C LEU A 258 2.16 12.12 -10.68
N ILE A 259 2.25 11.95 -9.36
CA ILE A 259 1.50 10.95 -8.60
C ILE A 259 0.49 11.68 -7.75
N VAL A 260 -0.77 11.63 -8.15
CA VAL A 260 -1.88 12.33 -7.49
C VAL A 260 -2.60 11.35 -6.59
N LYS A 261 -2.60 11.61 -5.29
CA LYS A 261 -3.29 10.82 -4.28
C LYS A 261 -4.57 11.52 -3.88
N MET A 262 -5.67 10.82 -3.99
CA MET A 262 -6.99 11.37 -3.76
C MET A 262 -7.81 10.45 -2.87
N TYR A 263 -8.64 11.02 -2.03
CA TYR A 263 -9.55 10.29 -1.17
C TYR A 263 -10.98 10.80 -1.33
N ARG A 264 -11.94 9.95 -1.02
CA ARG A 264 -13.34 10.33 -0.96
C ARG A 264 -13.65 10.81 0.46
N PRO A 265 -14.08 12.06 0.65
CA PRO A 265 -14.48 12.54 1.97
C PRO A 265 -15.67 11.72 2.47
N ASP A 266 -15.63 11.35 3.76
CA ASP A 266 -16.72 10.62 4.40
C ASP A 266 -17.96 11.55 4.45
N ARG A 267 -19.07 11.14 3.82
CA ARG A 267 -20.28 11.96 3.75
C ARG A 267 -20.87 12.31 5.13
N ARG A 268 -20.44 11.61 6.17
CA ARG A 268 -20.86 11.86 7.56
C ARG A 268 -20.16 13.04 8.22
N ASN A 269 -19.09 13.57 7.64
CA ASN A 269 -18.30 14.69 8.15
C ASN A 269 -18.35 15.92 7.22
N GLN A 270 -19.34 16.02 6.36
CA GLN A 270 -19.62 17.28 5.67
C GLN A 270 -20.57 18.11 6.55
N PRO A 271 -20.24 19.42 6.81
CA PRO A 271 -21.06 20.31 7.59
C PRO A 271 -22.44 20.49 6.96
#